data_b1da3a333c907902d7d917adc1765ed0
#
_entry.id   b1da3a333c907902d7d917adc1765ed0
#
_cell.length_a   1.000
_cell.length_b   1.000
_cell.length_c   1.000
_cell.angle_alpha   90.00
_cell.angle_beta   90.00
_cell.angle_gamma   90.00
#
_symmetry.space_group_name_H-M   'P 1'
#
loop_
_entity.id
_entity.type
_entity.pdbx_description
1 polymer ?
#
loop_
_entity_poly.entity_id
_entity_poly.type
_entity_poly.pdbx_seq_one_letter_code
_entity_poly.pdbx_strand_id
1 'polypeptide(L)'
;MLDSILLIDDDPITLMLCKMVIKKASFSNEIATSKNGEEALQYFNTLKQINSNNEFKKQPQLIFLDLNMPVMGGWEFLESFSTSDYADYNKTKVIILSSTIDPEDLEKSKKYPMVIDFLSKPISKEMLEYVKGII
;
A
#
# COMPACT_ATOMS: atom_id res chain seq x y z
N MET A 1 -11.03 -12.90 -2.30
CA MET A 1 -10.53 -12.17 -1.12
C MET A 1 -9.01 -12.26 -1.06
N LEU A 2 -8.34 -11.14 -0.83
CA LEU A 2 -6.89 -11.11 -0.68
C LEU A 2 -6.48 -11.66 0.70
N ASP A 3 -5.28 -12.21 0.80
CA ASP A 3 -4.77 -12.72 2.07
C ASP A 3 -4.37 -11.56 2.99
N SER A 4 -3.68 -10.57 2.48
CA SER A 4 -3.14 -9.47 3.27
C SER A 4 -2.96 -8.21 2.43
N ILE A 5 -3.25 -7.06 3.04
CA ILE A 5 -2.98 -5.75 2.47
C ILE A 5 -2.31 -4.87 3.51
N LEU A 6 -1.59 -3.85 3.04
CA LEU A 6 -0.95 -2.84 3.88
C LEU A 6 -1.54 -1.47 3.55
N LEU A 7 -2.00 -0.76 4.58
CA LEU A 7 -2.47 0.62 4.48
C LEU A 7 -1.38 1.55 5.02
N ILE A 8 -0.93 2.49 4.21
CA ILE A 8 0.08 3.48 4.63
C ILE A 8 -0.54 4.86 4.56
N ASP A 9 -0.82 5.45 5.73
CA ASP A 9 -1.46 6.76 5.86
C ASP A 9 -1.19 7.30 7.26
N ASP A 10 -0.93 8.58 7.38
CA ASP A 10 -0.62 9.21 8.68
C ASP A 10 -1.86 9.58 9.49
N ASP A 11 -3.04 9.57 8.88
CA ASP A 11 -4.30 9.94 9.54
C ASP A 11 -4.97 8.70 10.14
N PRO A 12 -5.03 8.60 11.49
CA PRO A 12 -5.66 7.45 12.14
C PRO A 12 -7.15 7.31 11.83
N ILE A 13 -7.85 8.40 11.56
CA ILE A 13 -9.27 8.36 11.19
C ILE A 13 -9.41 7.73 9.81
N THR A 14 -8.58 8.15 8.85
CA THR A 14 -8.56 7.55 7.50
C THR A 14 -8.27 6.05 7.56
N LEU A 15 -7.27 5.65 8.35
CA LEU A 15 -6.94 4.24 8.52
C LEU A 15 -8.11 3.44 9.09
N MET A 16 -8.79 3.99 10.09
CA MET A 16 -9.95 3.34 10.69
C MET A 16 -11.08 3.16 9.67
N LEU A 17 -11.40 4.20 8.93
CA LEU A 17 -12.46 4.15 7.91
C LEU A 17 -12.12 3.17 6.80
N CYS A 18 -10.88 3.16 6.33
CA CYS A 18 -10.43 2.21 5.31
C CYS A 18 -10.57 0.76 5.80
N LYS A 19 -10.17 0.49 7.04
CA LYS A 19 -10.32 -0.84 7.63
C LYS A 19 -11.79 -1.27 7.67
N MET A 20 -12.69 -0.36 8.05
CA MET A 20 -14.12 -0.66 8.12
C MET A 20 -14.69 -1.04 6.76
N VAL A 21 -14.36 -0.27 5.72
CA VAL A 21 -14.84 -0.54 4.36
C VAL A 21 -14.29 -1.86 3.84
N ILE A 22 -13.00 -2.11 4.06
CA ILE A 22 -12.33 -3.32 3.61
C ILE A 22 -12.91 -4.55 4.29
N LYS A 23 -13.17 -4.50 5.58
CA LYS A 23 -13.78 -5.60 6.33
C LYS A 23 -15.21 -5.86 5.88
N LYS A 24 -16.01 -4.80 5.70
CA LYS A 24 -17.40 -4.93 5.24
C LYS A 24 -17.49 -5.56 3.85
N ALA A 25 -16.54 -5.24 2.98
CA ALA A 25 -16.49 -5.77 1.62
C ALA A 25 -15.86 -7.17 1.55
N SER A 26 -15.37 -7.69 2.66
CA SER A 26 -14.60 -8.95 2.70
C SER A 26 -13.48 -8.95 1.67
N PHE A 27 -12.79 -7.82 1.56
CA PHE A 27 -11.78 -7.61 0.52
C PHE A 27 -10.43 -8.26 0.87
N SER A 28 -10.09 -8.30 2.15
CA SER A 28 -8.83 -8.89 2.62
C SER A 28 -9.00 -9.57 3.98
N ASN A 29 -8.29 -10.68 4.17
CA ASN A 29 -8.28 -11.39 5.45
C ASN A 29 -7.52 -10.62 6.53
N GLU A 30 -6.32 -10.13 6.19
CA GLU A 30 -5.46 -9.39 7.11
C GLU A 30 -5.23 -7.97 6.59
N ILE A 31 -5.20 -7.02 7.52
CA ILE A 31 -4.95 -5.62 7.22
C ILE A 31 -3.86 -5.13 8.16
N ALA A 32 -2.71 -4.77 7.61
CA ALA A 32 -1.64 -4.12 8.37
C ALA A 32 -1.69 -2.61 8.09
N THR A 33 -1.19 -1.80 9.00
CA THR A 33 -1.15 -0.35 8.85
C THR A 33 0.22 0.21 9.21
N SER A 34 0.61 1.28 8.53
CA SER A 34 1.81 2.07 8.83
C SER A 34 1.46 3.54 8.75
N LYS A 35 2.07 4.37 9.58
CA LYS A 35 1.75 5.81 9.69
C LYS A 35 2.54 6.67 8.72
N ASN A 36 3.61 6.15 8.16
CA ASN A 36 4.45 6.84 7.18
C ASN A 36 5.31 5.84 6.43
N GLY A 37 6.11 6.34 5.49
CA GLY A 37 6.97 5.49 4.67
C GLY A 37 8.05 4.77 5.47
N GLU A 38 8.59 5.39 6.50
CA GLU A 38 9.61 4.76 7.34
C GLU A 38 9.06 3.54 8.08
N GLU A 39 7.88 3.67 8.69
CA GLU A 39 7.22 2.54 9.34
C GLU A 39 6.90 1.42 8.35
N ALA A 40 6.50 1.80 7.14
CA ALA A 40 6.22 0.81 6.09
C ALA A 40 7.49 0.04 5.70
N LEU A 41 8.62 0.71 5.58
CA LEU A 41 9.89 0.03 5.31
C LEU A 41 10.30 -0.89 6.47
N GLN A 42 10.07 -0.45 7.71
CA GLN A 42 10.31 -1.28 8.89
C GLN A 42 9.44 -2.53 8.89
N TYR A 43 8.18 -2.39 8.46
CA TYR A 43 7.28 -3.52 8.28
C TYR A 43 7.86 -4.56 7.33
N PHE A 44 8.36 -4.13 6.17
CA PHE A 44 8.98 -5.05 5.21
C PHE A 44 10.31 -5.62 5.72
N ASN A 45 11.09 -4.84 6.48
CA ASN A 45 12.31 -5.36 7.10
C ASN A 45 11.99 -6.47 8.10
N THR A 46 10.91 -6.33 8.87
CA THR A 46 10.45 -7.37 9.78
C THR A 46 10.00 -8.62 9.02
N LEU A 47 9.30 -8.43 7.90
CA LEU A 47 8.90 -9.56 7.03
C LEU A 47 10.12 -10.30 6.49
N LYS A 48 11.18 -9.59 6.11
CA LYS A 48 12.42 -10.22 5.65
C LYS A 48 12.99 -11.17 6.69
N GLN A 49 13.00 -10.74 7.95
CA GLN A 49 13.50 -11.57 9.05
C GLN A 49 12.62 -12.80 9.26
N ILE A 50 11.31 -12.65 9.23
CA ILE A 50 10.37 -13.76 9.37
C ILE A 50 10.52 -14.73 8.20
N ASN A 51 10.60 -14.19 6.97
CA ASN A 51 10.62 -15.01 5.76
C ASN A 51 11.95 -15.73 5.54
N SER A 52 13.05 -15.24 6.15
CA SER A 52 14.37 -15.86 5.98
C SER A 52 14.44 -17.30 6.48
N ASN A 53 13.57 -17.66 7.43
CA ASN A 53 13.54 -18.98 8.06
C ASN A 53 12.30 -19.80 7.71
N ASN A 54 11.45 -19.30 6.79
CA ASN A 54 10.20 -19.93 6.41
C ASN A 54 10.16 -20.26 4.93
N GLU A 55 9.59 -21.43 4.60
CA GLU A 55 9.34 -21.82 3.22
C GLU A 55 8.25 -20.97 2.59
N PHE A 56 7.27 -20.52 3.39
CA PHE A 56 6.18 -19.67 2.93
C PHE A 56 6.53 -18.22 3.18
N LYS A 57 6.76 -17.47 2.10
CA LYS A 57 7.03 -16.03 2.18
C LYS A 57 5.74 -15.27 2.28
N LYS A 58 5.57 -14.56 3.41
CA LYS A 58 4.41 -13.67 3.61
C LYS A 58 4.74 -12.28 3.08
N GLN A 59 3.82 -11.73 2.30
CA GLN A 59 3.89 -10.33 1.88
C GLN A 59 2.48 -9.84 1.58
N PRO A 60 2.21 -8.54 1.76
CA PRO A 60 0.92 -8.01 1.34
C PRO A 60 0.81 -8.09 -0.18
N GLN A 61 -0.36 -8.43 -0.67
CA GLN A 61 -0.63 -8.49 -2.10
C GLN A 61 -0.87 -7.11 -2.69
N LEU A 62 -1.29 -6.17 -1.84
CA LEU A 62 -1.66 -4.83 -2.24
C LEU A 62 -1.29 -3.83 -1.15
N ILE A 63 -0.79 -2.66 -1.56
CA ILE A 63 -0.54 -1.52 -0.68
C ILE A 63 -1.45 -0.39 -1.13
N PHE A 64 -2.20 0.20 -0.19
CA PHE A 64 -2.81 1.51 -0.38
C PHE A 64 -1.90 2.55 0.25
N LEU A 65 -1.44 3.50 -0.56
CA LEU A 65 -0.38 4.44 -0.17
C LEU A 65 -0.85 5.88 -0.26
N ASP A 66 -0.77 6.60 0.86
CA ASP A 66 -0.90 8.06 0.89
C ASP A 66 0.43 8.70 0.50
N LEU A 67 0.38 9.87 -0.13
CA LEU A 67 1.58 10.57 -0.59
C LEU A 67 2.15 11.53 0.45
N ASN A 68 1.28 12.27 1.16
CA ASN A 68 1.70 13.35 2.03
C ASN A 68 1.70 12.90 3.49
N MET A 69 2.85 12.51 3.98
CA MET A 69 3.03 12.02 5.34
C MET A 69 4.30 12.62 5.96
N PRO A 70 4.33 12.83 7.29
CA PRO A 70 5.54 13.30 7.96
C PRO A 70 6.63 12.21 7.99
N VAL A 71 7.85 12.60 8.25
CA VAL A 71 9.04 11.76 8.35
C VAL A 71 9.45 11.21 6.99
N MET A 72 8.64 10.36 6.38
CA MET A 72 8.88 9.85 5.02
C MET A 72 7.55 9.75 4.30
N GLY A 73 7.41 10.49 3.21
CA GLY A 73 6.22 10.49 2.37
C GLY A 73 6.15 9.30 1.42
N GLY A 74 5.06 9.26 0.63
CA GLY A 74 4.81 8.15 -0.28
C GLY A 74 5.84 8.02 -1.39
N TRP A 75 6.29 9.13 -1.99
CA TRP A 75 7.30 9.08 -3.04
C TRP A 75 8.64 8.58 -2.53
N GLU A 76 9.07 9.05 -1.36
CA GLU A 76 10.29 8.58 -0.73
C GLU A 76 10.22 7.09 -0.39
N PHE A 77 9.05 6.64 0.08
CA PHE A 77 8.81 5.22 0.31
C PHE A 77 8.97 4.42 -0.98
N LEU A 78 8.32 4.85 -2.07
CA LEU A 78 8.39 4.14 -3.35
C LEU A 78 9.81 4.10 -3.89
N GLU A 79 10.56 5.19 -3.76
CA GLU A 79 11.96 5.23 -4.18
C GLU A 79 12.79 4.19 -3.45
N SER A 80 12.66 4.13 -2.12
CA SER A 80 13.39 3.15 -1.30
C SER A 80 12.91 1.72 -1.55
N PHE A 81 11.60 1.54 -1.69
CA PHE A 81 11.00 0.23 -1.91
C PHE A 81 11.36 -0.37 -3.28
N SER A 82 11.71 0.49 -4.24
CA SER A 82 12.11 0.08 -5.59
C SER A 82 13.57 -0.34 -5.69
N THR A 83 14.34 -0.24 -4.60
CA THR A 83 15.75 -0.66 -4.60
C THR A 83 15.89 -2.17 -4.48
N SER A 84 17.11 -2.67 -4.73
CA SER A 84 17.40 -4.11 -4.63
C SER A 84 17.18 -4.68 -3.24
N ASP A 85 17.23 -3.84 -2.19
CA ASP A 85 16.97 -4.29 -0.82
C ASP A 85 15.57 -4.87 -0.63
N TYR A 86 14.62 -4.47 -1.47
CA TYR A 86 13.22 -4.90 -1.42
C TYR A 86 12.79 -5.68 -2.67
N ALA A 87 13.75 -6.21 -3.43
CA ALA A 87 13.45 -6.90 -4.69
C ALA A 87 12.50 -8.09 -4.52
N ASP A 88 12.54 -8.76 -3.37
CA ASP A 88 11.65 -9.89 -3.08
C ASP A 88 10.18 -9.49 -2.98
N TYR A 89 9.90 -8.19 -2.81
CA TYR A 89 8.54 -7.66 -2.65
C TYR A 89 8.06 -6.88 -3.87
N ASN A 90 8.78 -6.94 -4.99
CA ASN A 90 8.45 -6.19 -6.19
C ASN A 90 7.15 -6.63 -6.88
N LYS A 91 6.59 -7.76 -6.47
CA LYS A 91 5.29 -8.26 -6.96
C LYS A 91 4.11 -7.65 -6.22
N THR A 92 4.33 -7.01 -5.08
CA THR A 92 3.29 -6.30 -4.36
C THR A 92 2.83 -5.11 -5.20
N LYS A 93 1.52 -5.02 -5.43
CA LYS A 93 0.94 -3.93 -6.21
C LYS A 93 0.62 -2.76 -5.30
N VAL A 94 0.75 -1.55 -5.83
CA VAL A 94 0.51 -0.31 -5.09
C VAL A 94 -0.60 0.48 -5.77
N ILE A 95 -1.56 0.93 -4.96
CA ILE A 95 -2.57 1.91 -5.39
C ILE A 95 -2.37 3.15 -4.52
N ILE A 96 -2.16 4.29 -5.15
CA ILE A 96 -2.04 5.55 -4.44
C ILE A 96 -3.45 6.07 -4.13
N LEU A 97 -3.68 6.38 -2.85
CA LEU A 97 -4.91 7.03 -2.40
C LEU A 97 -4.57 8.47 -1.98
N SER A 98 -5.20 9.45 -2.61
CA SER A 98 -4.93 10.85 -2.31
C SER A 98 -6.23 11.63 -2.18
N SER A 99 -6.24 12.68 -1.33
CA SER A 99 -7.39 13.57 -1.21
C SER A 99 -7.52 14.48 -2.44
N THR A 100 -6.43 14.70 -3.17
CA THR A 100 -6.42 15.45 -4.43
C THR A 100 -5.62 14.70 -5.47
N ILE A 101 -6.07 14.74 -6.73
CA ILE A 101 -5.35 14.11 -7.84
C ILE A 101 -4.65 15.23 -8.62
N ASP A 102 -3.32 15.33 -8.43
CA ASP A 102 -2.47 16.28 -9.12
C ASP A 102 -1.92 15.62 -10.38
N PRO A 103 -2.03 16.28 -11.56
CA PRO A 103 -1.47 15.73 -12.80
C PRO A 103 0.03 15.42 -12.73
N GLU A 104 0.80 16.21 -11.97
CA GLU A 104 2.23 15.96 -11.78
C GLU A 104 2.47 14.64 -11.03
N ASP A 105 1.63 14.35 -10.04
CA ASP A 105 1.71 13.10 -9.29
C ASP A 105 1.33 11.90 -10.16
N LEU A 106 0.31 12.07 -11.02
CA LEU A 106 -0.06 11.03 -11.99
C LEU A 106 1.12 10.68 -12.92
N GLU A 107 1.78 11.70 -13.44
CA GLU A 107 2.96 11.48 -14.30
C GLU A 107 4.10 10.81 -13.54
N LYS A 108 4.34 11.24 -12.30
CA LYS A 108 5.41 10.67 -11.47
C LYS A 108 5.13 9.21 -11.15
N SER A 109 3.87 8.82 -10.95
CA SER A 109 3.50 7.44 -10.64
C SER A 109 3.88 6.46 -11.76
N LYS A 110 3.94 6.93 -13.00
CA LYS A 110 4.31 6.10 -14.15
C LYS A 110 5.76 5.62 -14.11
N LYS A 111 6.60 6.24 -13.29
CA LYS A 111 8.00 5.82 -13.09
C LYS A 111 8.12 4.57 -12.23
N TYR A 112 7.04 4.18 -11.54
CA TYR A 112 7.04 3.07 -10.63
C TYR A 112 6.09 1.98 -11.14
N PRO A 113 6.62 0.94 -11.80
CA PRO A 113 5.77 -0.12 -12.40
C PRO A 113 4.84 -0.81 -11.42
N MET A 114 5.19 -0.83 -10.12
CA MET A 114 4.35 -1.44 -9.09
C MET A 114 3.09 -0.63 -8.80
N VAL A 115 3.06 0.66 -9.14
CA VAL A 115 1.87 1.50 -8.97
C VAL A 115 0.92 1.23 -10.14
N ILE A 116 -0.19 0.56 -9.82
CA ILE A 116 -1.16 0.14 -10.84
C ILE A 116 -2.30 1.12 -11.03
N ASP A 117 -2.56 1.98 -10.04
CA ASP A 117 -3.60 3.00 -10.16
C ASP A 117 -3.42 4.11 -9.12
N PHE A 118 -4.16 5.19 -9.32
CA PHE A 118 -4.16 6.38 -8.48
C PHE A 118 -5.63 6.76 -8.25
N LEU A 119 -6.11 6.60 -7.02
CA LEU A 119 -7.52 6.79 -6.70
C LEU A 119 -7.67 7.92 -5.67
N SER A 120 -8.84 8.58 -5.68
CA SER A 120 -9.12 9.63 -4.71
C SER A 120 -9.82 9.08 -3.47
N LYS A 121 -9.43 9.65 -2.30
CA LYS A 121 -10.09 9.35 -1.02
C LYS A 121 -11.50 9.95 -1.01
N PRO A 122 -12.43 9.39 -0.23
CA PRO A 122 -12.30 8.21 0.62
C PRO A 122 -12.45 6.90 -0.14
N ILE A 123 -11.91 5.81 0.42
CA ILE A 123 -12.10 4.49 -0.15
C ILE A 123 -13.58 4.10 -0.02
N SER A 124 -14.10 3.43 -1.05
CA SER A 124 -15.49 3.00 -1.08
C SER A 124 -15.59 1.53 -1.51
N LYS A 125 -16.78 0.94 -1.29
CA LYS A 125 -17.06 -0.42 -1.74
C LYS A 125 -16.91 -0.52 -3.26
N GLU A 126 -17.37 0.48 -3.98
CA GLU A 126 -17.30 0.54 -5.46
C GLU A 126 -15.84 0.57 -5.92
N MET A 127 -14.97 1.32 -5.24
CA MET A 127 -13.54 1.32 -5.52
C MET A 127 -12.93 -0.07 -5.33
N LEU A 128 -13.32 -0.76 -4.26
CA LEU A 128 -12.80 -2.10 -3.99
C LEU A 128 -13.25 -3.09 -5.07
N GLU A 129 -14.48 -2.97 -5.57
CA GLU A 129 -14.95 -3.79 -6.68
C GLU A 129 -14.13 -3.53 -7.95
N TYR A 130 -13.84 -2.25 -8.24
CA TYR A 130 -12.98 -1.86 -9.34
C TYR A 130 -11.57 -2.47 -9.17
N VAL A 131 -10.99 -2.35 -7.97
CA VAL A 131 -9.64 -2.85 -7.68
C VAL A 131 -9.55 -4.36 -7.88
N LYS A 132 -10.60 -5.11 -7.49
CA LYS A 132 -10.63 -6.56 -7.73
C LYS A 132 -10.45 -6.91 -9.20
N GLY A 133 -10.91 -6.06 -10.09
CA GLY A 133 -10.81 -6.29 -11.52
C GLY A 133 -9.44 -5.98 -12.11
N ILE A 134 -8.59 -5.23 -11.42
CA ILE A 134 -7.29 -4.80 -11.94
C ILE A 134 -6.09 -5.46 -11.25
N ILE A 135 -6.32 -6.21 -10.18
CA ILE A 135 -5.24 -6.91 -9.48
C ILE A 135 -5.16 -8.39 -9.86
#